data_a8215e9a27d5fcc85d591eb68803e68c
#
_entry.id   a8215e9a27d5fcc85d591eb68803e68c
#
_cell.length_a   1.000
_cell.length_b   1.000
_cell.length_c   1.000
_cell.angle_alpha   90.00
_cell.angle_beta   90.00
_cell.angle_gamma   90.00
#
_symmetry.space_group_name_H-M   'P 1'
#
loop_
_entity.id
_entity.type
_entity.pdbx_description
1 polymer ?
#
loop_
_entity_poly.entity_id
_entity_poly.type
_entity_poly.pdbx_seq_one_letter_code
_entity_poly.pdbx_strand_id
1 'polypeptide(L)'
;MNRNDPAAFALGPALLFCPAGRPDRFAKAAERSDAVILDLEDAVAPADKERARRVMTDHLSGIDSHTASRTVVRINPAGTAEFDADVQVLAGYQPEHIMLAKTQSAEDVQAVHRRFPDAQVIALCETAGGAAAAHEIAGHPATSAIMWGAEDLVVSIGGTSSRHPDGTYRDIARHVRSAILLAAAACGKAAVDAIYADISDTAGLSAEAADAVGSGFAAKACIHPSQVDPIRQAYRPTAEEAEYAHALLDEAAHHSGAFQFRGGMIDTPLLRHAERIAQRALAG
;
A
#
# COMPACT_ATOMS: atom_id res chain seq x y z
N MET A 1 2.88 16.83 13.66
CA MET A 1 2.40 15.60 13.05
C MET A 1 3.56 14.62 13.11
N ASN A 2 3.42 13.51 13.81
CA ASN A 2 4.51 12.54 13.99
C ASN A 2 4.65 11.77 12.68
N ARG A 3 5.79 11.86 11.99
CA ARG A 3 6.05 11.20 10.68
C ARG A 3 5.94 9.66 10.73
N ASN A 4 5.75 9.09 11.91
CA ASN A 4 5.68 7.65 12.17
C ASN A 4 4.26 7.16 12.53
N ASP A 5 3.21 7.93 12.24
CA ASP A 5 1.84 7.46 12.44
C ASP A 5 1.39 6.73 11.15
N PRO A 6 1.12 5.41 11.20
CA PRO A 6 0.58 4.66 10.05
C PRO A 6 -0.73 5.24 9.50
N ALA A 7 -1.46 6.00 10.31
CA ALA A 7 -2.66 6.73 9.91
C ALA A 7 -2.37 7.94 8.99
N ALA A 8 -1.10 8.32 8.84
CA ALA A 8 -0.67 9.45 8.00
C ALA A 8 -0.17 9.02 6.61
N PHE A 9 -0.45 7.78 6.15
CA PHE A 9 -0.09 7.34 4.80
C PHE A 9 -0.89 8.12 3.75
N ALA A 10 -0.20 9.02 3.05
CA ALA A 10 -0.83 10.02 2.18
C ALA A 10 -1.38 9.46 0.84
N LEU A 11 -1.02 8.22 0.49
CA LEU A 11 -1.35 7.63 -0.81
C LEU A 11 -2.64 6.79 -0.81
N GLY A 12 -3.24 6.56 0.37
CA GLY A 12 -4.38 5.64 0.49
C GLY A 12 -5.73 6.32 0.57
N PRO A 13 -6.80 5.50 0.66
CA PRO A 13 -6.78 4.05 0.88
C PRO A 13 -6.67 3.18 -0.38
N ALA A 14 -6.96 3.66 -1.58
CA ALA A 14 -7.01 2.83 -2.79
C ALA A 14 -5.89 3.17 -3.77
N LEU A 15 -4.90 2.28 -3.92
CA LEU A 15 -3.78 2.40 -4.84
C LEU A 15 -4.08 1.59 -6.11
N LEU A 16 -4.28 2.27 -7.24
CA LEU A 16 -4.66 1.63 -8.50
C LEU A 16 -3.46 1.37 -9.40
N PHE A 17 -3.19 0.12 -9.71
CA PHE A 17 -2.22 -0.26 -10.73
C PHE A 17 -2.67 0.16 -12.14
N CYS A 18 -1.76 0.76 -12.89
CA CYS A 18 -1.95 1.17 -14.28
C CYS A 18 -0.70 0.78 -15.09
N PRO A 19 -0.83 -0.09 -16.11
CA PRO A 19 0.32 -0.49 -16.93
C PRO A 19 1.00 0.72 -17.58
N ALA A 20 2.31 0.87 -17.42
CA ALA A 20 3.09 1.98 -17.99
C ALA A 20 3.08 2.02 -19.52
N GLY A 21 2.69 0.94 -20.18
CA GLY A 21 2.47 0.89 -21.62
C GLY A 21 1.12 1.46 -22.12
N ARG A 22 0.27 1.95 -21.20
CA ARG A 22 -1.11 2.39 -21.50
C ARG A 22 -1.35 3.87 -21.16
N PRO A 23 -0.73 4.83 -21.90
CA PRO A 23 -0.87 6.26 -21.65
C PRO A 23 -2.32 6.77 -21.72
N ASP A 24 -3.16 6.09 -22.51
CA ASP A 24 -4.59 6.35 -22.61
C ASP A 24 -5.35 6.17 -21.28
N ARG A 25 -4.73 5.53 -20.28
CA ARG A 25 -5.32 5.23 -18.98
C ARG A 25 -4.78 6.09 -17.85
N PHE A 26 -3.62 6.72 -17.97
CA PHE A 26 -2.92 7.39 -16.87
C PHE A 26 -3.76 8.47 -16.19
N ALA A 27 -4.28 9.43 -16.96
CA ALA A 27 -5.10 10.51 -16.40
C ALA A 27 -6.35 9.97 -15.70
N LYS A 28 -7.06 9.01 -16.33
CA LYS A 28 -8.25 8.40 -15.74
C LYS A 28 -7.95 7.57 -14.49
N ALA A 29 -6.80 6.90 -14.43
CA ALA A 29 -6.39 6.14 -13.25
C ALA A 29 -6.08 7.09 -12.09
N ALA A 30 -5.32 8.17 -12.34
CA ALA A 30 -4.99 9.18 -11.33
C ALA A 30 -6.23 9.93 -10.81
N GLU A 31 -7.21 10.23 -11.68
CA GLU A 31 -8.47 10.88 -11.30
C GLU A 31 -9.36 9.98 -10.42
N ARG A 32 -9.38 8.67 -10.70
CA ARG A 32 -10.30 7.72 -10.07
C ARG A 32 -9.80 7.11 -8.78
N SER A 33 -8.49 7.14 -8.50
CA SER A 33 -7.89 6.53 -7.32
C SER A 33 -7.32 7.58 -6.35
N ASP A 34 -6.94 7.14 -5.16
CA ASP A 34 -6.24 8.02 -4.21
C ASP A 34 -4.78 8.16 -4.61
N ALA A 35 -4.17 7.08 -5.11
CA ALA A 35 -2.90 7.11 -5.81
C ALA A 35 -2.89 6.14 -7.00
N VAL A 36 -2.14 6.49 -8.05
CA VAL A 36 -1.92 5.61 -9.21
C VAL A 36 -0.52 5.00 -9.11
N ILE A 37 -0.42 3.70 -9.41
CA ILE A 37 0.85 2.99 -9.55
C ILE A 37 1.11 2.77 -11.04
N LEU A 38 2.01 3.55 -11.62
CA LEU A 38 2.47 3.34 -13.00
C LEU A 38 3.46 2.17 -13.01
N ASP A 39 3.06 1.10 -13.65
CA ASP A 39 3.72 -0.19 -13.53
C ASP A 39 4.61 -0.52 -14.72
N LEU A 40 5.94 -0.60 -14.49
CA LEU A 40 6.95 -1.04 -15.44
C LEU A 40 7.30 -2.53 -15.32
N GLU A 41 6.76 -3.23 -14.33
CA GLU A 41 7.13 -4.61 -14.03
C GLU A 41 6.21 -5.61 -14.74
N ASP A 42 5.40 -6.37 -14.08
CA ASP A 42 4.63 -7.51 -14.64
C ASP A 42 3.53 -7.09 -15.64
N ALA A 43 3.00 -5.87 -15.52
CA ALA A 43 1.97 -5.39 -16.44
C ALA A 43 2.51 -4.98 -17.84
N VAL A 44 3.82 -5.08 -18.07
CA VAL A 44 4.49 -4.74 -19.34
C VAL A 44 5.30 -5.91 -19.85
N ALA A 45 4.95 -6.41 -21.03
CA ALA A 45 5.71 -7.48 -21.69
C ALA A 45 7.17 -7.06 -21.93
N PRO A 46 8.15 -7.97 -21.86
CA PRO A 46 9.57 -7.66 -22.04
C PRO A 46 9.87 -6.86 -23.32
N ALA A 47 9.25 -7.20 -24.43
CA ALA A 47 9.43 -6.50 -25.71
C ALA A 47 8.89 -5.06 -25.72
N ASP A 48 8.00 -4.72 -24.80
CA ASP A 48 7.35 -3.41 -24.72
C ASP A 48 7.96 -2.49 -23.64
N LYS A 49 8.85 -2.99 -22.78
CA LYS A 49 9.39 -2.24 -21.63
C LYS A 49 10.07 -0.93 -22.04
N GLU A 50 10.88 -0.93 -23.08
CA GLU A 50 11.53 0.29 -23.57
C GLU A 50 10.51 1.36 -24.00
N ARG A 51 9.47 0.96 -24.74
CA ARG A 51 8.40 1.85 -25.15
C ARG A 51 7.62 2.37 -23.94
N ALA A 52 7.32 1.50 -22.98
CA ALA A 52 6.59 1.86 -21.75
C ALA A 52 7.36 2.88 -20.90
N ARG A 53 8.69 2.73 -20.75
CA ARG A 53 9.56 3.70 -20.07
C ARG A 53 9.47 5.08 -20.71
N ARG A 54 9.60 5.17 -22.05
CA ARG A 54 9.51 6.46 -22.77
C ARG A 54 8.16 7.13 -22.55
N VAL A 55 7.09 6.40 -22.81
CA VAL A 55 5.72 6.91 -22.68
C VAL A 55 5.41 7.36 -21.25
N MET A 56 5.89 6.62 -20.26
CA MET A 56 5.71 6.97 -18.86
C MET A 56 6.50 8.24 -18.49
N THR A 57 7.76 8.35 -18.88
CA THR A 57 8.57 9.54 -18.58
C THR A 57 8.06 10.79 -19.28
N ASP A 58 7.57 10.68 -20.51
CA ASP A 58 6.89 11.78 -21.21
C ASP A 58 5.67 12.26 -20.43
N HIS A 59 4.86 11.34 -19.91
CA HIS A 59 3.70 11.67 -19.07
C HIS A 59 4.12 12.34 -17.75
N LEU A 60 5.08 11.74 -17.03
CA LEU A 60 5.56 12.26 -15.76
C LEU A 60 6.13 13.68 -15.86
N SER A 61 6.74 14.02 -16.99
CA SER A 61 7.27 15.37 -17.23
C SER A 61 6.20 16.44 -17.44
N GLY A 62 4.95 16.04 -17.68
CA GLY A 62 3.82 16.93 -17.96
C GLY A 62 2.77 17.04 -16.84
N ILE A 63 2.89 16.25 -15.76
CA ILE A 63 1.91 16.31 -14.65
C ILE A 63 2.24 17.42 -13.65
N ASP A 64 1.22 17.92 -12.99
CA ASP A 64 1.37 18.89 -11.91
C ASP A 64 1.85 18.25 -10.59
N SER A 65 2.27 19.07 -9.63
CA SER A 65 2.78 18.61 -8.34
C SER A 65 1.74 17.83 -7.52
N HIS A 66 0.47 18.16 -7.63
CA HIS A 66 -0.59 17.43 -6.95
C HIS A 66 -0.75 16.02 -7.50
N THR A 67 -0.72 15.85 -8.82
CA THR A 67 -0.74 14.54 -9.47
C THR A 67 0.56 13.78 -9.20
N ALA A 68 1.71 14.45 -9.24
CA ALA A 68 3.01 13.84 -8.95
C ALA A 68 3.07 13.24 -7.52
N SER A 69 2.59 13.97 -6.50
CA SER A 69 2.59 13.51 -5.10
C SER A 69 1.67 12.30 -4.84
N ARG A 70 0.81 11.93 -5.79
CA ARG A 70 -0.06 10.76 -5.74
C ARG A 70 0.27 9.72 -6.82
N THR A 71 1.42 9.89 -7.49
CA THR A 71 1.90 8.96 -8.49
C THR A 71 3.06 8.15 -7.93
N VAL A 72 2.90 6.83 -7.93
CA VAL A 72 3.93 5.86 -7.58
C VAL A 72 4.44 5.23 -8.86
N VAL A 73 5.74 5.05 -9.01
CA VAL A 73 6.29 4.28 -10.13
C VAL A 73 6.74 2.92 -9.61
N ARG A 74 6.10 1.84 -10.09
CA ARG A 74 6.60 0.49 -9.81
C ARG A 74 7.69 0.14 -10.80
N ILE A 75 8.90 -0.10 -10.27
CA ILE A 75 10.09 -0.49 -11.02
C ILE A 75 10.40 -1.98 -10.86
N ASN A 76 11.17 -2.51 -11.78
CA ASN A 76 11.60 -3.89 -11.78
C ASN A 76 12.50 -4.23 -10.58
N PRO A 77 12.65 -5.54 -10.23
CA PRO A 77 13.44 -5.98 -9.08
C PRO A 77 14.90 -5.54 -9.13
N ALA A 78 15.45 -5.13 -8.00
CA ALA A 78 16.86 -4.77 -7.87
C ALA A 78 17.80 -5.88 -8.37
N GLY A 79 18.93 -5.49 -8.94
CA GLY A 79 19.91 -6.42 -9.49
C GLY A 79 19.56 -7.00 -10.87
N THR A 80 18.52 -6.51 -11.52
CA THR A 80 18.14 -6.91 -12.89
C THR A 80 18.51 -5.83 -13.90
N ALA A 81 18.73 -6.21 -15.16
CA ALA A 81 18.97 -5.25 -16.25
C ALA A 81 17.77 -4.29 -16.45
N GLU A 82 16.56 -4.76 -16.16
CA GLU A 82 15.36 -3.95 -16.25
C GLU A 82 15.32 -2.87 -15.15
N PHE A 83 15.80 -3.20 -13.93
CA PHE A 83 15.97 -2.21 -12.85
C PHE A 83 16.92 -1.10 -13.28
N ASP A 84 18.09 -1.44 -13.84
CA ASP A 84 19.08 -0.44 -14.26
C ASP A 84 18.50 0.47 -15.35
N ALA A 85 17.75 -0.09 -16.30
CA ALA A 85 17.08 0.67 -17.35
C ALA A 85 15.97 1.58 -16.79
N ASP A 86 15.18 1.12 -15.82
CA ASP A 86 14.14 1.92 -15.16
C ASP A 86 14.77 3.11 -14.42
N VAL A 87 15.80 2.85 -13.62
CA VAL A 87 16.52 3.88 -12.87
C VAL A 87 17.15 4.91 -13.80
N GLN A 88 17.72 4.49 -14.93
CA GLN A 88 18.33 5.38 -15.90
C GLN A 88 17.32 6.37 -16.49
N VAL A 89 16.13 5.91 -16.88
CA VAL A 89 15.11 6.80 -17.49
C VAL A 89 14.46 7.69 -16.46
N LEU A 90 14.31 7.23 -15.21
CA LEU A 90 13.71 8.00 -14.11
C LEU A 90 14.65 9.06 -13.52
N ALA A 91 15.97 8.97 -13.76
CA ALA A 91 16.95 9.89 -13.21
C ALA A 91 16.65 11.38 -13.56
N GLY A 92 16.04 11.62 -14.72
CA GLY A 92 15.63 12.95 -15.17
C GLY A 92 14.34 13.49 -14.53
N TYR A 93 13.51 12.61 -13.93
CA TYR A 93 12.22 12.99 -13.34
C TYR A 93 12.28 13.13 -11.81
N GLN A 94 13.06 12.27 -11.12
CA GLN A 94 13.14 12.21 -9.65
C GLN A 94 11.76 11.96 -8.99
N PRO A 95 11.20 10.73 -9.08
CA PRO A 95 9.89 10.42 -8.54
C PRO A 95 9.85 10.56 -7.01
N GLU A 96 8.75 11.08 -6.47
CA GLU A 96 8.53 11.17 -5.02
C GLU A 96 8.28 9.80 -4.39
N HIS A 97 7.63 8.89 -5.11
CA HIS A 97 7.28 7.56 -4.63
C HIS A 97 7.70 6.49 -5.62
N ILE A 98 8.45 5.51 -5.15
CA ILE A 98 8.88 4.35 -5.93
C ILE A 98 8.39 3.08 -5.23
N MET A 99 7.71 2.20 -5.98
CA MET A 99 7.43 0.85 -5.53
C MET A 99 8.49 -0.08 -6.13
N LEU A 100 9.24 -0.76 -5.27
CA LEU A 100 10.24 -1.73 -5.69
C LEU A 100 9.63 -3.13 -5.70
N ALA A 101 9.46 -3.70 -6.89
CA ALA A 101 8.93 -5.06 -7.04
C ALA A 101 9.90 -6.11 -6.46
N LYS A 102 9.34 -7.20 -5.95
CA LYS A 102 10.07 -8.38 -5.49
C LYS A 102 11.24 -8.04 -4.55
N THR A 103 11.06 -7.06 -3.67
CA THR A 103 12.05 -6.65 -2.68
C THR A 103 12.38 -7.79 -1.73
N GLN A 104 13.66 -8.15 -1.59
CA GLN A 104 14.11 -9.29 -0.78
C GLN A 104 15.07 -8.92 0.35
N SER A 105 15.56 -7.68 0.38
CA SER A 105 16.53 -7.22 1.39
C SER A 105 16.48 -5.71 1.58
N ALA A 106 17.04 -5.21 2.67
CA ALA A 106 17.28 -3.77 2.86
C ALA A 106 18.28 -3.21 1.83
N GLU A 107 19.18 -4.04 1.31
CA GLU A 107 20.11 -3.69 0.22
C GLU A 107 19.40 -3.31 -1.07
N ASP A 108 18.28 -3.98 -1.39
CA ASP A 108 17.46 -3.66 -2.55
C ASP A 108 16.86 -2.25 -2.40
N VAL A 109 16.37 -1.91 -1.21
CA VAL A 109 15.88 -0.55 -0.89
C VAL A 109 17.03 0.45 -0.97
N GLN A 110 18.21 0.10 -0.44
CA GLN A 110 19.41 0.94 -0.51
C GLN A 110 19.85 1.19 -1.95
N ALA A 111 19.67 0.23 -2.87
CA ALA A 111 19.97 0.42 -4.28
C ALA A 111 19.09 1.50 -4.92
N VAL A 112 17.79 1.55 -4.57
CA VAL A 112 16.88 2.63 -4.97
C VAL A 112 17.30 3.95 -4.33
N HIS A 113 17.52 3.97 -3.02
CA HIS A 113 17.86 5.18 -2.27
C HIS A 113 19.14 5.86 -2.77
N ARG A 114 20.15 5.09 -3.18
CA ARG A 114 21.38 5.66 -3.79
C ARG A 114 21.12 6.44 -5.07
N ARG A 115 20.08 6.10 -5.82
CA ARG A 115 19.72 6.76 -7.10
C ARG A 115 18.69 7.88 -6.90
N PHE A 116 17.82 7.72 -5.91
CA PHE A 116 16.73 8.63 -5.59
C PHE A 116 16.69 8.90 -4.07
N PRO A 117 17.61 9.75 -3.55
CA PRO A 117 17.77 9.96 -2.10
C PRO A 117 16.52 10.53 -1.43
N ASP A 118 15.72 11.30 -2.16
CA ASP A 118 14.52 11.95 -1.65
C ASP A 118 13.25 11.11 -1.84
N ALA A 119 13.32 10.02 -2.62
CA ALA A 119 12.18 9.17 -2.89
C ALA A 119 11.79 8.33 -1.68
N GLN A 120 10.49 8.21 -1.46
CA GLN A 120 9.88 7.29 -0.52
C GLN A 120 9.67 5.94 -1.19
N VAL A 121 10.21 4.89 -0.59
CA VAL A 121 10.15 3.54 -1.16
C VAL A 121 9.01 2.75 -0.52
N ILE A 122 8.11 2.23 -1.36
CA ILE A 122 7.16 1.17 -1.02
C ILE A 122 7.81 -0.15 -1.41
N ALA A 123 8.23 -0.93 -0.43
CA ALA A 123 8.88 -2.22 -0.69
C ALA A 123 7.82 -3.32 -0.85
N LEU A 124 7.73 -3.91 -2.05
CA LEU A 124 6.80 -5.00 -2.34
C LEU A 124 7.46 -6.35 -2.02
N CYS A 125 7.13 -6.89 -0.85
CA CYS A 125 7.64 -8.15 -0.30
C CYS A 125 6.75 -9.31 -0.74
N GLU A 126 6.92 -9.77 -1.95
CA GLU A 126 6.06 -10.77 -2.60
C GLU A 126 6.82 -12.07 -2.95
N THR A 127 7.95 -12.30 -2.30
CA THR A 127 8.75 -13.53 -2.41
C THR A 127 9.02 -14.11 -1.04
N ALA A 128 9.41 -15.39 -0.97
CA ALA A 128 9.81 -16.01 0.29
C ALA A 128 10.96 -15.25 0.97
N GLY A 129 11.95 -14.77 0.20
CA GLY A 129 13.06 -13.95 0.71
C GLY A 129 12.57 -12.62 1.28
N GLY A 130 11.72 -11.89 0.55
CA GLY A 130 11.15 -10.63 1.00
C GLY A 130 10.27 -10.79 2.26
N ALA A 131 9.47 -11.85 2.31
CA ALA A 131 8.67 -12.17 3.50
C ALA A 131 9.55 -12.44 4.73
N ALA A 132 10.63 -13.19 4.56
CA ALA A 132 11.57 -13.51 5.63
C ALA A 132 12.36 -12.28 6.12
N ALA A 133 12.69 -11.34 5.23
CA ALA A 133 13.45 -10.13 5.54
C ALA A 133 12.55 -8.89 5.84
N ALA A 134 11.25 -9.07 5.96
CA ALA A 134 10.27 -7.97 6.04
C ALA A 134 10.60 -6.92 7.12
N HIS A 135 11.05 -7.34 8.29
CA HIS A 135 11.42 -6.42 9.38
C HIS A 135 12.66 -5.58 9.03
N GLU A 136 13.67 -6.19 8.43
CA GLU A 136 14.90 -5.51 7.99
C GLU A 136 14.58 -4.49 6.88
N ILE A 137 13.77 -4.90 5.89
CA ILE A 137 13.29 -4.05 4.81
C ILE A 137 12.49 -2.86 5.35
N ALA A 138 11.54 -3.10 6.26
CA ALA A 138 10.74 -2.05 6.90
C ALA A 138 11.59 -1.09 7.73
N GLY A 139 12.67 -1.56 8.35
CA GLY A 139 13.60 -0.77 9.14
C GLY A 139 14.46 0.20 8.33
N HIS A 140 14.56 0.04 7.02
CA HIS A 140 15.37 0.94 6.19
C HIS A 140 14.77 2.37 6.17
N PRO A 141 15.60 3.43 6.36
CA PRO A 141 15.11 4.82 6.44
C PRO A 141 14.28 5.28 5.24
N ALA A 142 14.65 4.87 4.04
CA ALA A 142 13.94 5.22 2.81
C ALA A 142 12.64 4.44 2.61
N THR A 143 12.40 3.35 3.36
CA THR A 143 11.13 2.63 3.30
C THR A 143 10.04 3.48 3.97
N SER A 144 9.02 3.84 3.23
CA SER A 144 7.82 4.53 3.73
C SER A 144 6.69 3.57 4.04
N ALA A 145 6.58 2.52 3.23
CA ALA A 145 5.58 1.46 3.40
C ALA A 145 6.13 0.11 2.93
N ILE A 146 5.55 -0.97 3.43
CA ILE A 146 5.74 -2.29 2.86
C ILE A 146 4.40 -2.86 2.39
N MET A 147 4.45 -3.58 1.29
CA MET A 147 3.30 -4.25 0.69
C MET A 147 3.61 -5.73 0.54
N TRP A 148 2.62 -6.59 0.60
CA TRP A 148 2.75 -8.00 0.25
C TRP A 148 1.99 -8.33 -1.03
N GLY A 149 2.39 -9.40 -1.71
CA GLY A 149 1.71 -9.90 -2.90
C GLY A 149 1.47 -11.41 -2.77
N ALA A 150 0.22 -11.85 -2.97
CA ALA A 150 -0.17 -13.23 -2.72
C ALA A 150 0.28 -14.17 -3.84
N GLU A 151 0.17 -13.74 -5.10
CA GLU A 151 0.37 -14.61 -6.26
C GLU A 151 1.85 -14.89 -6.50
N ASP A 152 2.69 -13.85 -6.51
CA ASP A 152 4.15 -14.00 -6.63
C ASP A 152 4.75 -14.76 -5.46
N LEU A 153 4.24 -14.55 -4.23
CA LEU A 153 4.64 -15.32 -3.06
C LEU A 153 4.44 -16.82 -3.31
N VAL A 154 3.26 -17.21 -3.77
CA VAL A 154 2.95 -18.63 -4.03
C VAL A 154 3.85 -19.21 -5.09
N VAL A 155 4.10 -18.48 -6.17
CA VAL A 155 5.06 -18.89 -7.21
C VAL A 155 6.46 -19.07 -6.61
N SER A 156 6.92 -18.13 -5.78
CA SER A 156 8.26 -18.14 -5.19
C SER A 156 8.52 -19.35 -4.26
N ILE A 157 7.47 -19.89 -3.66
CA ILE A 157 7.56 -21.09 -2.78
C ILE A 157 7.18 -22.39 -3.49
N GLY A 158 6.92 -22.35 -4.80
CA GLY A 158 6.53 -23.52 -5.59
C GLY A 158 5.09 -24.00 -5.37
N GLY A 159 4.22 -23.13 -4.85
CA GLY A 159 2.81 -23.41 -4.69
C GLY A 159 2.01 -23.20 -6.00
N THR A 160 0.74 -23.58 -6.00
CA THR A 160 -0.14 -23.51 -7.17
C THR A 160 -1.32 -22.56 -7.02
N SER A 161 -1.61 -22.10 -5.81
CA SER A 161 -2.69 -21.14 -5.53
C SER A 161 -2.51 -20.50 -4.16
N SER A 162 -2.75 -19.21 -4.07
CA SER A 162 -2.77 -18.45 -2.82
C SER A 162 -4.03 -18.70 -1.99
N ARG A 163 -5.11 -19.20 -2.64
CA ARG A 163 -6.43 -19.34 -2.04
C ARG A 163 -6.95 -20.78 -2.05
N HIS A 164 -7.87 -21.06 -1.16
CA HIS A 164 -8.72 -22.25 -1.18
C HIS A 164 -9.86 -22.08 -2.20
N PRO A 165 -10.59 -23.15 -2.55
CA PRO A 165 -11.73 -23.07 -3.47
C PRO A 165 -12.86 -22.15 -2.99
N ASP A 166 -12.97 -21.91 -1.69
CA ASP A 166 -13.94 -20.98 -1.09
C ASP A 166 -13.51 -19.51 -1.12
N GLY A 167 -12.37 -19.21 -1.76
CA GLY A 167 -11.81 -17.87 -1.88
C GLY A 167 -10.96 -17.40 -0.70
N THR A 168 -10.92 -18.13 0.42
CA THR A 168 -10.09 -17.76 1.58
C THR A 168 -8.61 -18.01 1.31
N TYR A 169 -7.74 -17.15 1.84
CA TYR A 169 -6.29 -17.33 1.73
C TYR A 169 -5.82 -18.60 2.46
N ARG A 170 -4.89 -19.32 1.84
CA ARG A 170 -4.15 -20.41 2.50
C ARG A 170 -3.32 -19.87 3.66
N ASP A 171 -3.02 -20.73 4.61
CA ASP A 171 -2.31 -20.36 5.84
C ASP A 171 -0.99 -19.65 5.59
N ILE A 172 -0.24 -20.07 4.57
CA ILE A 172 1.03 -19.40 4.23
C ILE A 172 0.82 -17.96 3.77
N ALA A 173 -0.20 -17.70 2.96
CA ALA A 173 -0.53 -16.35 2.52
C ALA A 173 -1.01 -15.48 3.70
N ARG A 174 -1.87 -16.01 4.57
CA ARG A 174 -2.31 -15.33 5.80
C ARG A 174 -1.15 -15.06 6.76
N HIS A 175 -0.22 -16.01 6.89
CA HIS A 175 0.98 -15.83 7.71
C HIS A 175 1.83 -14.68 7.19
N VAL A 176 2.16 -14.67 5.89
CA VAL A 176 2.98 -13.59 5.29
C VAL A 176 2.26 -12.24 5.37
N ARG A 177 0.96 -12.18 5.07
CA ARG A 177 0.15 -10.96 5.23
C ARG A 177 0.29 -10.37 6.64
N SER A 178 0.16 -11.23 7.66
CA SER A 178 0.30 -10.81 9.06
C SER A 178 1.73 -10.42 9.41
N ALA A 179 2.73 -11.16 8.92
CA ALA A 179 4.14 -10.86 9.17
C ALA A 179 4.55 -9.49 8.58
N ILE A 180 4.10 -9.17 7.37
CA ILE A 180 4.32 -7.87 6.72
C ILE A 180 3.68 -6.74 7.55
N LEU A 181 2.43 -6.90 7.98
CA LEU A 181 1.76 -5.91 8.83
C LEU A 181 2.50 -5.68 10.15
N LEU A 182 2.93 -6.76 10.82
CA LEU A 182 3.70 -6.67 12.07
C LEU A 182 5.07 -6.01 11.86
N ALA A 183 5.77 -6.34 10.76
CA ALA A 183 7.06 -5.73 10.42
C ALA A 183 6.92 -4.22 10.17
N ALA A 184 5.90 -3.81 9.41
CA ALA A 184 5.58 -2.40 9.19
C ALA A 184 5.31 -1.68 10.51
N ALA A 185 4.41 -2.21 11.33
CA ALA A 185 4.02 -1.61 12.60
C ALA A 185 5.20 -1.50 13.57
N ALA A 186 6.07 -2.52 13.67
CA ALA A 186 7.26 -2.52 14.52
C ALA A 186 8.27 -1.43 14.14
N CYS A 187 8.32 -1.07 12.86
CA CYS A 187 9.21 -0.01 12.34
C CYS A 187 8.51 1.35 12.16
N GLY A 188 7.24 1.48 12.57
CA GLY A 188 6.47 2.73 12.39
C GLY A 188 6.22 3.07 10.91
N LYS A 189 6.08 2.07 10.05
CA LYS A 189 5.82 2.21 8.62
C LYS A 189 4.37 1.83 8.29
N ALA A 190 3.88 2.32 7.15
CA ALA A 190 2.59 1.90 6.64
C ALA A 190 2.66 0.47 6.06
N ALA A 191 1.54 -0.26 6.15
CA ALA A 191 1.36 -1.52 5.43
C ALA A 191 0.29 -1.34 4.36
N VAL A 192 0.57 -1.82 3.15
CA VAL A 192 -0.39 -1.86 2.02
C VAL A 192 -0.81 -3.31 1.79
N ASP A 193 -2.12 -3.54 1.78
CA ASP A 193 -2.66 -4.88 1.53
C ASP A 193 -2.63 -5.22 0.03
N ALA A 194 -2.54 -6.52 -0.28
CA ALA A 194 -2.45 -7.04 -1.64
C ALA A 194 -3.69 -6.73 -2.49
N ILE A 195 -3.57 -6.90 -3.79
CA ILE A 195 -4.69 -6.81 -4.74
C ILE A 195 -5.72 -7.91 -4.50
N TYR A 196 -6.96 -7.67 -4.94
CA TYR A 196 -8.00 -8.68 -5.07
C TYR A 196 -8.17 -9.02 -6.55
N ALA A 197 -7.83 -10.26 -6.92
CA ALA A 197 -7.68 -10.64 -8.33
C ALA A 197 -9.02 -10.76 -9.08
N ASP A 198 -10.10 -11.18 -8.42
CA ASP A 198 -11.41 -11.28 -9.05
C ASP A 198 -12.10 -9.91 -9.11
N ILE A 199 -12.04 -9.29 -10.29
CA ILE A 199 -12.64 -7.96 -10.54
C ILE A 199 -14.17 -8.00 -10.42
N SER A 200 -14.79 -9.14 -10.66
CA SER A 200 -16.24 -9.30 -10.66
C SER A 200 -16.83 -9.52 -9.26
N ASP A 201 -16.03 -10.02 -8.33
CA ASP A 201 -16.44 -10.29 -6.94
C ASP A 201 -16.29 -9.05 -6.04
N THR A 202 -17.22 -8.13 -6.16
CA THR A 202 -17.23 -6.91 -5.32
C THR A 202 -17.50 -7.22 -3.86
N ALA A 203 -18.26 -8.27 -3.54
CA ALA A 203 -18.58 -8.64 -2.17
C ALA A 203 -17.34 -9.19 -1.45
N GLY A 204 -16.59 -10.08 -2.08
CA GLY A 204 -15.34 -10.59 -1.55
C GLY A 204 -14.28 -9.51 -1.38
N LEU A 205 -14.16 -8.60 -2.36
CA LEU A 205 -13.27 -7.43 -2.24
C LEU A 205 -13.65 -6.56 -1.03
N SER A 206 -14.94 -6.26 -0.85
CA SER A 206 -15.40 -5.43 0.28
C SER A 206 -15.11 -6.08 1.63
N ALA A 207 -15.34 -7.40 1.74
CA ALA A 207 -15.04 -8.15 2.95
C ALA A 207 -13.52 -8.16 3.25
N GLU A 208 -12.68 -8.38 2.24
CA GLU A 208 -11.22 -8.38 2.41
C GLU A 208 -10.67 -6.97 2.73
N ALA A 209 -11.25 -5.92 2.13
CA ALA A 209 -10.88 -4.53 2.46
C ALA A 209 -11.29 -4.14 3.89
N ALA A 210 -12.47 -4.60 4.34
CA ALA A 210 -12.91 -4.41 5.73
C ALA A 210 -12.00 -5.14 6.74
N ASP A 211 -11.56 -6.37 6.41
CA ASP A 211 -10.57 -7.09 7.22
C ASP A 211 -9.20 -6.40 7.21
N ALA A 212 -8.78 -5.85 6.07
CA ALA A 212 -7.53 -5.11 5.97
C ALA A 212 -7.51 -3.89 6.90
N VAL A 213 -8.53 -3.03 6.83
CA VAL A 213 -8.62 -1.85 7.70
C VAL A 213 -8.78 -2.23 9.16
N GLY A 214 -9.59 -3.26 9.46
CA GLY A 214 -9.76 -3.79 10.82
C GLY A 214 -8.47 -4.36 11.41
N SER A 215 -7.62 -4.94 10.57
CA SER A 215 -6.30 -5.45 10.97
C SER A 215 -5.24 -4.36 11.13
N GLY A 216 -5.39 -3.19 10.48
CA GLY A 216 -4.47 -2.06 10.59
C GLY A 216 -3.67 -1.74 9.32
N PHE A 217 -4.03 -2.29 8.16
CA PHE A 217 -3.47 -1.85 6.88
C PHE A 217 -3.89 -0.42 6.57
N ALA A 218 -2.95 0.41 6.13
CA ALA A 218 -3.18 1.81 5.81
C ALA A 218 -3.87 2.01 4.45
N ALA A 219 -3.68 1.05 3.54
CA ALA A 219 -4.23 1.08 2.19
C ALA A 219 -4.35 -0.35 1.62
N LYS A 220 -5.06 -0.45 0.51
CA LYS A 220 -5.16 -1.67 -0.30
C LYS A 220 -4.88 -1.33 -1.76
N ALA A 221 -4.09 -2.19 -2.43
CA ALA A 221 -3.87 -2.08 -3.86
C ALA A 221 -5.04 -2.68 -4.64
N CYS A 222 -5.27 -2.16 -5.85
CA CYS A 222 -6.31 -2.66 -6.76
C CYS A 222 -5.84 -2.59 -8.22
N ILE A 223 -6.48 -3.39 -9.09
CA ILE A 223 -6.09 -3.57 -10.50
C ILE A 223 -7.15 -3.09 -11.48
N HIS A 224 -8.31 -2.68 -10.98
CA HIS A 224 -9.39 -2.17 -11.82
C HIS A 224 -10.08 -0.96 -11.16
N PRO A 225 -10.48 0.08 -11.93
CA PRO A 225 -11.15 1.25 -11.36
C PRO A 225 -12.44 0.96 -10.58
N SER A 226 -13.18 -0.11 -10.92
CA SER A 226 -14.38 -0.51 -10.17
C SER A 226 -14.11 -1.00 -8.75
N GLN A 227 -12.86 -1.31 -8.41
CA GLN A 227 -12.45 -1.75 -7.08
C GLN A 227 -12.19 -0.58 -6.13
N VAL A 228 -12.00 0.64 -6.66
CA VAL A 228 -11.63 1.82 -5.85
C VAL A 228 -12.72 2.19 -4.85
N ASP A 229 -13.95 2.36 -5.32
CA ASP A 229 -15.07 2.77 -4.44
C ASP A 229 -15.39 1.74 -3.35
N PRO A 230 -15.43 0.41 -3.60
CA PRO A 230 -15.54 -0.58 -2.54
C PRO A 230 -14.43 -0.48 -1.49
N ILE A 231 -13.18 -0.25 -1.91
CA ILE A 231 -12.06 -0.07 -0.98
C ILE A 231 -12.26 1.21 -0.15
N ARG A 232 -12.55 2.34 -0.79
CA ARG A 232 -12.82 3.61 -0.08
C ARG A 232 -13.95 3.48 0.94
N GLN A 233 -15.02 2.79 0.56
CA GLN A 233 -16.14 2.54 1.47
C GLN A 233 -15.74 1.72 2.70
N ALA A 234 -14.94 0.65 2.51
CA ALA A 234 -14.45 -0.17 3.61
C ALA A 234 -13.52 0.60 4.57
N TYR A 235 -12.73 1.55 4.05
CA TYR A 235 -11.82 2.37 4.85
C TYR A 235 -12.48 3.57 5.52
N ARG A 236 -13.68 3.97 5.07
CA ARG A 236 -14.44 5.06 5.69
C ARG A 236 -15.17 4.54 6.93
N PRO A 237 -14.98 5.15 8.11
CA PRO A 237 -15.77 4.82 9.28
C PRO A 237 -17.26 5.05 9.02
N THR A 238 -18.12 4.22 9.59
CA THR A 238 -19.54 4.47 9.60
C THR A 238 -19.87 5.71 10.44
N ALA A 239 -21.04 6.30 10.22
CA ALA A 239 -21.49 7.43 11.02
C ALA A 239 -21.58 7.08 12.52
N GLU A 240 -21.99 5.84 12.85
CA GLU A 240 -22.07 5.34 14.21
C GLU A 240 -20.69 5.20 14.86
N GLU A 241 -19.71 4.64 14.13
CA GLU A 241 -18.31 4.54 14.61
C GLU A 241 -17.68 5.92 14.83
N ALA A 242 -17.91 6.87 13.91
CA ALA A 242 -17.41 8.23 14.04
C ALA A 242 -18.05 8.97 15.24
N GLU A 243 -19.37 8.86 15.40
CA GLU A 243 -20.10 9.44 16.55
C GLU A 243 -19.60 8.84 17.88
N TYR A 244 -19.46 7.49 17.92
CA TYR A 244 -18.95 6.82 19.11
C TYR A 244 -17.53 7.29 19.44
N ALA A 245 -16.65 7.38 18.43
CA ALA A 245 -15.28 7.81 18.63
C ALA A 245 -15.19 9.25 19.16
N HIS A 246 -15.94 10.18 18.57
CA HIS A 246 -15.99 11.56 19.05
C HIS A 246 -16.52 11.67 20.48
N ALA A 247 -17.66 11.03 20.77
CA ALA A 247 -18.24 11.06 22.11
C ALA A 247 -17.31 10.43 23.17
N LEU A 248 -16.56 9.37 22.78
CA LEU A 248 -15.57 8.75 23.65
C LEU A 248 -14.38 9.68 23.93
N LEU A 249 -13.88 10.38 22.92
CA LEU A 249 -12.75 11.31 23.04
C LEU A 249 -13.15 12.56 23.86
N ASP A 250 -14.37 13.06 23.69
CA ASP A 250 -14.91 14.16 24.48
C ASP A 250 -15.01 13.77 25.97
N GLU A 251 -15.53 12.58 26.28
CA GLU A 251 -15.61 12.08 27.66
C GLU A 251 -14.22 11.86 28.28
N ALA A 252 -13.27 11.36 27.48
CA ALA A 252 -11.89 11.11 27.92
C ALA A 252 -11.18 12.38 28.45
N ALA A 253 -11.55 13.57 27.93
CA ALA A 253 -11.00 14.84 28.40
C ALA A 253 -11.32 15.14 29.87
N HIS A 254 -12.32 14.47 30.47
CA HIS A 254 -12.76 14.63 31.85
C HIS A 254 -12.14 13.57 32.79
N HIS A 255 -11.33 12.64 32.28
CA HIS A 255 -10.75 11.52 33.04
C HIS A 255 -9.22 11.50 32.95
N SER A 256 -8.54 11.16 34.05
CA SER A 256 -7.08 11.06 34.12
C SER A 256 -6.53 9.62 34.06
N GLY A 257 -7.38 8.62 33.76
CA GLY A 257 -7.01 7.21 33.74
C GLY A 257 -8.11 6.37 33.08
N ALA A 258 -8.12 5.07 33.37
CA ALA A 258 -9.19 4.21 32.87
C ALA A 258 -10.55 4.61 33.47
N PHE A 259 -11.60 4.62 32.66
CA PHE A 259 -12.96 5.00 33.05
C PHE A 259 -14.01 4.13 32.37
N GLN A 260 -15.26 4.26 32.78
CA GLN A 260 -16.37 3.55 32.16
C GLN A 260 -17.11 4.44 31.18
N PHE A 261 -17.33 3.94 29.95
CA PHE A 261 -18.11 4.62 28.92
C PHE A 261 -19.07 3.64 28.25
N ARG A 262 -20.37 3.99 28.18
CA ARG A 262 -21.45 3.17 27.59
C ARG A 262 -21.38 1.69 28.00
N GLY A 263 -21.04 1.43 29.28
CA GLY A 263 -21.00 0.07 29.85
C GLY A 263 -19.67 -0.67 29.68
N GLY A 264 -18.71 -0.14 28.87
CA GLY A 264 -17.38 -0.70 28.69
C GLY A 264 -16.32 0.02 29.53
N MET A 265 -15.25 -0.70 29.90
CA MET A 265 -14.05 -0.07 30.46
C MET A 265 -13.20 0.49 29.32
N ILE A 266 -12.82 1.75 29.43
CA ILE A 266 -11.96 2.45 28.47
C ILE A 266 -10.58 2.69 29.09
N ASP A 267 -9.57 2.32 28.30
CA ASP A 267 -8.16 2.54 28.63
C ASP A 267 -7.41 3.17 27.44
N THR A 268 -6.12 3.39 27.58
CA THR A 268 -5.28 4.03 26.55
C THR A 268 -5.34 3.36 25.16
N PRO A 269 -5.31 2.03 25.01
CA PRO A 269 -5.49 1.36 23.71
C PRO A 269 -6.80 1.72 23.02
N LEU A 270 -7.92 1.73 23.74
CA LEU A 270 -9.23 2.06 23.16
C LEU A 270 -9.36 3.53 22.79
N LEU A 271 -8.75 4.43 23.56
CA LEU A 271 -8.66 5.86 23.18
C LEU A 271 -7.88 6.06 21.88
N ARG A 272 -6.71 5.41 21.73
CA ARG A 272 -5.95 5.46 20.48
C ARG A 272 -6.72 4.89 19.30
N HIS A 273 -7.56 3.88 19.53
CA HIS A 273 -8.43 3.35 18.49
C HIS A 273 -9.49 4.38 18.07
N ALA A 274 -10.13 5.05 19.02
CA ALA A 274 -11.09 6.14 18.76
C ALA A 274 -10.42 7.32 18.02
N GLU A 275 -9.20 7.72 18.39
CA GLU A 275 -8.44 8.75 17.69
C GLU A 275 -8.26 8.40 16.20
N ARG A 276 -7.89 7.16 15.89
CA ARG A 276 -7.73 6.69 14.51
C ARG A 276 -9.04 6.70 13.71
N ILE A 277 -10.15 6.32 14.36
CA ILE A 277 -11.47 6.38 13.72
C ILE A 277 -11.83 7.84 13.42
N ALA A 278 -11.68 8.73 14.38
CA ALA A 278 -11.98 10.16 14.22
C ALA A 278 -11.12 10.79 13.11
N GLN A 279 -9.83 10.48 13.04
CA GLN A 279 -8.94 10.94 11.97
C GLN A 279 -9.39 10.47 10.58
N ARG A 280 -9.78 9.19 10.43
CA ARG A 280 -10.28 8.67 9.16
C ARG A 280 -11.63 9.30 8.76
N ALA A 281 -12.48 9.61 9.72
CA ALA A 281 -13.74 10.31 9.46
C ALA A 281 -13.55 11.72 8.92
N LEU A 282 -12.45 12.40 9.27
CA LEU A 282 -12.12 13.74 8.76
C LEU A 282 -11.49 13.72 7.36
N ALA A 283 -10.88 12.60 6.96
CA ALA A 283 -10.19 12.45 5.69
C ALA A 283 -11.10 11.98 4.54
N GLY A 284 -12.30 11.52 4.80
CA GLY A 284 -13.30 11.02 3.85
C GLY A 284 -14.49 11.91 3.70
#